data_73f5a8c62b097760b5d07ff2d448e864
#
_entry.id   73f5a8c62b097760b5d07ff2d448e864
#
_cell.length_a   1.000
_cell.length_b   1.000
_cell.length_c   1.000
_cell.angle_alpha   90.00
_cell.angle_beta   90.00
_cell.angle_gamma   90.00
#
_symmetry.space_group_name_H-M   'P 1'
#
loop_
_entity.id
_entity.type
_entity.pdbx_description
1 polymer ?
#
loop_
_entity_poly.entity_id
_entity_poly.type
_entity_poly.pdbx_seq_one_letter_code
_entity_poly.pdbx_strand_id
1 'polypeptide(L)'
;MSEQIAYVGDTSGDEILDVKFYEKEVNGVIKDFINIKVPGDKTVEVVSEVDDVYKARFARKWEAYKNMQSIDSGTAIAEWDVPEGLKNELSYLGFRFVEQVAKAPDSAFTRIQGGFRWRAEAQAFLNRGKKSSEDIINQQQKQIEQLQEQMAALLAATTEKRGRKSKESTQTEKEKVESEE
;
A
#
# COMPACT_ATOMS: atom_id res chain seq x y z
N MET A 1 -19.89 -22.03 -2.58
CA MET A 1 -18.48 -21.71 -2.90
C MET A 1 -18.50 -20.91 -4.17
N SER A 2 -18.22 -19.60 -4.12
CA SER A 2 -18.17 -18.77 -5.32
C SER A 2 -16.83 -19.05 -5.99
N GLU A 3 -16.84 -19.64 -7.19
CA GLU A 3 -15.65 -19.72 -8.02
C GLU A 3 -15.17 -18.29 -8.28
N GLN A 4 -13.98 -17.93 -7.79
CA GLN A 4 -13.33 -16.68 -8.16
C GLN A 4 -12.88 -16.81 -9.61
N ILE A 5 -13.61 -16.17 -10.51
CA ILE A 5 -13.23 -16.08 -11.92
C ILE A 5 -11.98 -15.18 -11.98
N ALA A 6 -10.82 -15.76 -12.29
CA ALA A 6 -9.60 -15.00 -12.51
C ALA A 6 -9.68 -14.27 -13.86
N TYR A 7 -9.43 -12.96 -13.88
CA TYR A 7 -9.31 -12.21 -15.13
C TYR A 7 -7.99 -12.57 -15.85
N VAL A 8 -8.06 -12.99 -17.10
CA VAL A 8 -6.91 -13.47 -17.91
C VAL A 8 -6.44 -12.41 -18.93
N GLY A 9 -6.97 -11.18 -18.89
CA GLY A 9 -6.61 -10.11 -19.83
C GLY A 9 -5.36 -9.32 -19.39
N ASP A 10 -4.87 -8.45 -20.29
CA ASP A 10 -3.80 -7.50 -19.97
C ASP A 10 -4.31 -6.41 -19.01
N THR A 11 -3.68 -6.32 -17.84
CA THR A 11 -3.98 -5.33 -16.79
C THR A 11 -2.90 -4.27 -16.63
N SER A 12 -1.89 -4.24 -17.49
CA SER A 12 -0.73 -3.35 -17.37
C SER A 12 -1.07 -1.86 -17.35
N GLY A 13 -2.21 -1.49 -17.96
CA GLY A 13 -2.73 -0.12 -17.96
C GLY A 13 -3.77 0.20 -16.88
N ASP A 14 -4.24 -0.78 -16.11
CA ASP A 14 -5.36 -0.61 -15.19
C ASP A 14 -5.04 0.30 -13.99
N GLU A 15 -3.78 0.41 -13.63
CA GLU A 15 -3.31 1.27 -12.54
C GLU A 15 -3.50 2.77 -12.82
N ILE A 16 -3.61 3.15 -14.11
CA ILE A 16 -3.80 4.53 -14.53
C ILE A 16 -5.28 4.90 -14.51
N LEU A 17 -6.17 3.90 -14.65
CA LEU A 17 -7.59 4.12 -14.83
C LEU A 17 -8.28 4.64 -13.56
N ASP A 18 -9.11 5.68 -13.71
CA ASP A 18 -10.07 6.07 -12.68
C ASP A 18 -11.32 5.20 -12.82
N VAL A 19 -11.45 4.22 -11.92
CA VAL A 19 -12.55 3.24 -11.95
C VAL A 19 -13.42 3.43 -10.73
N LYS A 20 -14.72 3.65 -10.96
CA LYS A 20 -15.74 3.81 -9.91
C LYS A 20 -16.88 2.85 -10.12
N PHE A 21 -17.29 2.19 -9.06
CA PHE A 21 -18.52 1.42 -9.01
C PHE A 21 -19.61 2.25 -8.33
N TYR A 22 -20.84 2.16 -8.80
CA TYR A 22 -21.99 2.86 -8.26
C TYR A 22 -23.30 2.16 -8.59
N GLU A 23 -24.30 2.40 -7.77
CA GLU A 23 -25.65 1.89 -8.03
C GLU A 23 -26.43 2.86 -8.93
N LYS A 24 -27.18 2.30 -9.85
CA LYS A 24 -28.09 3.05 -10.74
C LYS A 24 -29.40 2.31 -10.89
N GLU A 25 -30.49 3.04 -10.78
CA GLU A 25 -31.82 2.51 -11.07
C GLU A 25 -32.05 2.46 -12.58
N VAL A 26 -32.40 1.27 -13.07
CA VAL A 26 -32.76 1.02 -14.47
C VAL A 26 -34.09 0.26 -14.49
N ASN A 27 -35.12 0.86 -15.03
CA ASN A 27 -36.47 0.26 -15.13
C ASN A 27 -37.04 -0.19 -13.77
N GLY A 28 -36.82 0.60 -12.71
CA GLY A 28 -37.31 0.27 -11.36
C GLY A 28 -36.46 -0.77 -10.60
N VAL A 29 -35.34 -1.23 -11.18
CA VAL A 29 -34.41 -2.18 -10.55
C VAL A 29 -33.08 -1.49 -10.31
N ILE A 30 -32.57 -1.58 -9.07
CA ILE A 30 -31.23 -1.07 -8.73
C ILE A 30 -30.20 -2.09 -9.26
N LYS A 31 -29.28 -1.59 -10.05
CA LYS A 31 -28.17 -2.37 -10.64
C LYS A 31 -26.84 -1.69 -10.38
N ASP A 32 -25.82 -2.53 -10.27
CA ASP A 32 -24.44 -2.06 -10.14
C ASP A 32 -23.87 -1.67 -11.51
N PHE A 33 -23.27 -0.49 -11.58
CA PHE A 33 -22.61 0.05 -12.78
C PHE A 33 -21.14 0.33 -12.50
N ILE A 34 -20.33 0.24 -13.54
CA ILE A 34 -18.93 0.63 -13.54
C ILE A 34 -18.75 1.84 -14.46
N ASN A 35 -17.95 2.81 -13.98
CA ASN A 35 -17.48 3.93 -14.78
C ASN A 35 -15.95 3.88 -14.81
N ILE A 36 -15.39 3.78 -16.02
CA ILE A 36 -13.95 3.73 -16.27
C ILE A 36 -13.57 4.96 -17.09
N LYS A 37 -12.66 5.77 -16.57
CA LYS A 37 -12.11 6.95 -17.24
C LYS A 37 -10.60 6.83 -17.38
N VAL A 38 -10.09 7.35 -18.50
CA VAL A 38 -8.64 7.48 -18.70
C VAL A 38 -8.23 8.89 -18.31
N PRO A 39 -7.45 9.09 -17.23
CA PRO A 39 -6.94 10.41 -16.88
C PRO A 39 -6.14 11.01 -18.03
N GLY A 40 -6.39 12.30 -18.30
CA GLY A 40 -5.79 13.00 -19.42
C GLY A 40 -6.56 12.90 -20.75
N ASP A 41 -7.51 11.99 -20.88
CA ASP A 41 -8.39 11.88 -22.04
C ASP A 41 -9.86 11.90 -21.64
N LYS A 42 -10.52 13.04 -21.85
CA LYS A 42 -11.94 13.21 -21.52
C LYS A 42 -12.90 12.54 -22.51
N THR A 43 -12.39 12.09 -23.63
CA THR A 43 -13.21 11.45 -24.67
C THR A 43 -13.41 9.96 -24.40
N VAL A 44 -12.55 9.37 -23.57
CA VAL A 44 -12.61 7.95 -23.23
C VAL A 44 -13.28 7.78 -21.87
N GLU A 45 -14.55 7.47 -21.90
CA GLU A 45 -15.35 7.09 -20.75
C GLU A 45 -16.17 5.85 -21.09
N VAL A 46 -16.02 4.80 -20.29
CA VAL A 46 -16.81 3.56 -20.43
C VAL A 46 -17.75 3.47 -19.24
N VAL A 47 -19.04 3.43 -19.52
CA VAL A 47 -20.10 3.18 -18.53
C VAL A 47 -20.84 1.91 -18.93
N SER A 48 -20.82 0.92 -18.06
CA SER A 48 -21.46 -0.38 -18.30
C SER A 48 -22.10 -0.94 -17.03
N GLU A 49 -23.08 -1.83 -17.20
CA GLU A 49 -23.55 -2.69 -16.10
C GLU A 49 -22.40 -3.63 -15.69
N VAL A 50 -22.25 -3.89 -14.38
CA VAL A 50 -21.17 -4.71 -13.86
C VAL A 50 -21.44 -6.17 -14.14
N ASP A 51 -20.53 -6.80 -14.86
CA ASP A 51 -20.48 -8.24 -15.09
C ASP A 51 -19.36 -8.92 -14.30
N ASP A 52 -19.23 -10.23 -14.40
CA ASP A 52 -18.22 -10.98 -13.67
C ASP A 52 -16.80 -10.70 -14.18
N VAL A 53 -16.66 -10.26 -15.44
CA VAL A 53 -15.37 -9.85 -16.02
C VAL A 53 -14.86 -8.58 -15.34
N TYR A 54 -15.71 -7.56 -15.17
CA TYR A 54 -15.35 -6.34 -14.47
C TYR A 54 -15.07 -6.58 -12.97
N LYS A 55 -15.84 -7.46 -12.33
CA LYS A 55 -15.59 -7.84 -10.93
C LYS A 55 -14.22 -8.51 -10.76
N ALA A 56 -13.85 -9.42 -11.67
CA ALA A 56 -12.57 -10.09 -11.64
C ALA A 56 -11.40 -9.14 -11.97
N ARG A 57 -11.57 -8.28 -13.01
CA ARG A 57 -10.54 -7.32 -13.42
C ARG A 57 -10.23 -6.29 -12.33
N PHE A 58 -11.24 -5.78 -11.66
CA PHE A 58 -11.10 -4.75 -10.64
C PHE A 58 -11.51 -5.26 -9.24
N ALA A 59 -11.14 -6.50 -8.89
CA ALA A 59 -11.61 -7.20 -7.69
C ALA A 59 -11.44 -6.37 -6.41
N ARG A 60 -10.27 -5.76 -6.18
CA ARG A 60 -10.03 -4.91 -5.00
C ARG A 60 -10.97 -3.71 -4.92
N LYS A 61 -11.24 -3.04 -6.05
CA LYS A 61 -12.15 -1.88 -6.10
C LYS A 61 -13.60 -2.33 -5.93
N TRP A 62 -13.94 -3.50 -6.47
CA TRP A 62 -15.25 -4.11 -6.29
C TRP A 62 -15.54 -4.49 -4.84
N GLU A 63 -14.61 -5.18 -4.19
CA GLU A 63 -14.73 -5.54 -2.77
C GLU A 63 -14.87 -4.30 -1.88
N ALA A 64 -14.08 -3.27 -2.13
CA ALA A 64 -14.19 -2.03 -1.39
C ALA A 64 -15.53 -1.33 -1.59
N TYR A 65 -16.02 -1.28 -2.81
CA TYR A 65 -17.34 -0.74 -3.10
C TYR A 65 -18.44 -1.48 -2.33
N LYS A 66 -18.42 -2.82 -2.32
CA LYS A 66 -19.39 -3.63 -1.57
C LYS A 66 -19.25 -3.47 -0.05
N ASN A 67 -18.04 -3.24 0.44
CA ASN A 67 -17.76 -3.00 1.86
C ASN A 67 -17.90 -1.51 2.26
N MET A 68 -18.37 -0.63 1.35
CA MET A 68 -18.45 0.84 1.55
C MET A 68 -17.10 1.45 1.99
N GLN A 69 -16.00 0.86 1.58
CA GLN A 69 -14.66 1.35 1.87
C GLN A 69 -14.14 2.20 0.71
N SER A 70 -13.50 3.33 1.02
CA SER A 70 -12.76 4.11 0.00
C SER A 70 -11.40 3.46 -0.22
N ILE A 71 -11.13 2.99 -1.45
CA ILE A 71 -9.77 2.65 -1.87
C ILE A 71 -9.25 3.77 -2.76
N ASP A 72 -8.92 4.88 -2.17
CA ASP A 72 -8.04 5.84 -2.79
C ASP A 72 -6.59 5.40 -2.50
N SER A 73 -5.98 4.66 -3.43
CA SER A 73 -4.60 4.19 -3.31
C SER A 73 -3.70 5.05 -4.19
N GLY A 74 -2.83 5.82 -3.56
CA GLY A 74 -1.85 6.68 -4.24
C GLY A 74 -1.60 7.97 -3.48
N THR A 75 -0.55 8.67 -3.87
CA THR A 75 -0.20 9.99 -3.33
C THR A 75 -1.10 11.04 -3.96
N ALA A 76 -1.90 11.72 -3.17
CA ALA A 76 -2.81 12.75 -3.68
C ALA A 76 -2.02 13.88 -4.38
N ILE A 77 -2.54 14.41 -5.50
CA ILE A 77 -1.92 15.53 -6.19
C ILE A 77 -1.77 16.75 -5.27
N ALA A 78 -2.66 16.91 -4.28
CA ALA A 78 -2.59 17.98 -3.29
C ALA A 78 -1.29 17.94 -2.46
N GLU A 79 -0.74 16.75 -2.20
CA GLU A 79 0.48 16.53 -1.43
C GLU A 79 1.77 16.76 -2.25
N TRP A 80 1.64 16.84 -3.56
CA TRP A 80 2.76 17.07 -4.45
C TRP A 80 3.17 18.54 -4.42
N ASP A 81 4.48 18.82 -4.22
CA ASP A 81 5.03 20.18 -4.16
C ASP A 81 5.23 20.75 -5.56
N VAL A 82 4.12 21.22 -6.16
CA VAL A 82 4.07 21.84 -7.48
C VAL A 82 3.14 23.04 -7.46
N PRO A 83 3.24 23.95 -8.46
CA PRO A 83 2.36 25.13 -8.54
C PRO A 83 0.88 24.75 -8.51
N GLU A 84 0.08 25.54 -7.80
CA GLU A 84 -1.36 25.32 -7.64
C GLU A 84 -2.11 25.32 -8.98
N GLY A 85 -1.68 26.14 -9.93
CA GLY A 85 -2.21 26.16 -11.29
C GLY A 85 -2.09 24.79 -11.98
N LEU A 86 -0.97 24.09 -11.79
CA LEU A 86 -0.78 22.75 -12.33
C LEU A 86 -1.68 21.73 -11.63
N LYS A 87 -1.83 21.80 -10.30
CA LYS A 87 -2.75 20.93 -9.56
C LYS A 87 -4.17 21.04 -10.07
N ASN A 88 -4.63 22.26 -10.30
CA ASN A 88 -5.96 22.53 -10.84
C ASN A 88 -6.11 22.00 -12.27
N GLU A 89 -5.09 22.17 -13.12
CA GLU A 89 -5.09 21.66 -14.50
C GLU A 89 -5.12 20.14 -14.54
N LEU A 90 -4.30 19.47 -13.72
CA LEU A 90 -4.29 18.02 -13.59
C LEU A 90 -5.63 17.49 -13.07
N SER A 91 -6.20 18.12 -12.04
CA SER A 91 -7.52 17.75 -11.51
C SER A 91 -8.62 17.94 -12.56
N TYR A 92 -8.55 19.01 -13.36
CA TYR A 92 -9.49 19.23 -14.45
C TYR A 92 -9.38 18.15 -15.55
N LEU A 93 -8.20 17.60 -15.78
CA LEU A 93 -7.96 16.49 -16.71
C LEU A 93 -8.29 15.12 -16.11
N GLY A 94 -8.73 15.05 -14.84
CA GLY A 94 -9.15 13.82 -14.18
C GLY A 94 -8.04 13.06 -13.45
N PHE A 95 -6.85 13.63 -13.35
CA PHE A 95 -5.80 13.07 -12.51
C PHE A 95 -6.13 13.33 -11.03
N ARG A 96 -5.99 12.31 -10.20
CA ARG A 96 -6.22 12.37 -8.75
C ARG A 96 -4.95 12.09 -7.95
N PHE A 97 -4.06 11.26 -8.50
CA PHE A 97 -2.85 10.75 -7.84
C PHE A 97 -1.61 11.05 -8.68
N VAL A 98 -0.49 11.26 -8.00
CA VAL A 98 0.82 11.50 -8.64
C VAL A 98 1.26 10.30 -9.47
N GLU A 99 0.91 9.08 -9.05
CA GLU A 99 1.19 7.83 -9.77
C GLU A 99 0.53 7.81 -11.15
N GLN A 100 -0.67 8.38 -11.28
CA GLN A 100 -1.34 8.49 -12.58
C GLN A 100 -0.59 9.43 -13.52
N VAL A 101 -0.09 10.56 -12.98
CA VAL A 101 0.74 11.51 -13.76
C VAL A 101 2.05 10.85 -14.20
N ALA A 102 2.71 10.12 -13.30
CA ALA A 102 3.98 9.44 -13.57
C ALA A 102 3.90 8.37 -14.67
N LYS A 103 2.74 7.72 -14.80
CA LYS A 103 2.49 6.61 -15.74
C LYS A 103 1.67 7.01 -16.97
N ALA A 104 1.15 8.22 -17.00
CA ALA A 104 0.27 8.67 -18.08
C ALA A 104 0.95 8.62 -19.46
N PRO A 105 0.22 8.29 -20.53
CA PRO A 105 0.74 8.26 -21.88
C PRO A 105 1.07 9.68 -22.39
N ASP A 106 1.90 9.79 -23.42
CA ASP A 106 2.32 11.07 -23.99
C ASP A 106 1.15 11.92 -24.49
N SER A 107 0.11 11.27 -24.98
CA SER A 107 -1.11 11.94 -25.45
C SER A 107 -1.82 12.75 -24.36
N ALA A 108 -1.73 12.31 -23.11
CA ALA A 108 -2.33 13.00 -21.97
C ALA A 108 -1.66 14.37 -21.70
N PHE A 109 -0.37 14.48 -22.04
CA PHE A 109 0.44 15.68 -21.77
C PHE A 109 0.47 16.71 -22.90
N THR A 110 -0.08 16.39 -24.07
CA THR A 110 -0.10 17.33 -25.20
C THR A 110 -0.88 18.62 -24.90
N ARG A 111 -1.79 18.56 -23.93
CA ARG A 111 -2.63 19.69 -23.50
C ARG A 111 -2.10 20.42 -22.27
N ILE A 112 -1.06 19.91 -21.61
CA ILE A 112 -0.48 20.48 -20.40
C ILE A 112 0.83 21.17 -20.76
N GLN A 113 0.96 22.45 -20.44
CA GLN A 113 2.20 23.19 -20.69
C GLN A 113 3.36 22.56 -19.87
N GLY A 114 4.39 22.08 -20.57
CA GLY A 114 5.52 21.40 -19.92
C GLY A 114 5.20 19.99 -19.41
N GLY A 115 4.17 19.32 -19.95
CA GLY A 115 3.65 18.06 -19.46
C GLY A 115 4.70 16.94 -19.31
N PHE A 116 5.63 16.80 -20.26
CA PHE A 116 6.72 15.81 -20.16
C PHE A 116 7.66 16.07 -18.97
N ARG A 117 7.91 17.33 -18.65
CA ARG A 117 8.69 17.72 -17.47
C ARG A 117 7.95 17.30 -16.20
N TRP A 118 6.67 17.53 -16.13
CA TRP A 118 5.86 17.20 -14.96
C TRP A 118 5.76 15.69 -14.74
N ARG A 119 5.72 14.90 -15.81
CA ARG A 119 5.80 13.43 -15.67
C ARG A 119 7.13 13.00 -15.06
N ALA A 120 8.25 13.53 -15.55
CA ALA A 120 9.56 13.22 -14.99
C ALA A 120 9.68 13.65 -13.52
N GLU A 121 9.10 14.79 -13.16
CA GLU A 121 9.08 15.29 -11.78
C GLU A 121 8.19 14.46 -10.86
N ALA A 122 7.03 13.98 -11.34
CA ALA A 122 6.19 13.03 -10.63
C ALA A 122 6.94 11.70 -10.34
N GLN A 123 7.64 11.18 -11.35
CA GLN A 123 8.48 9.98 -11.17
C GLN A 123 9.60 10.21 -10.13
N ALA A 124 10.27 11.36 -10.18
CA ALA A 124 11.31 11.71 -9.22
C ALA A 124 10.77 11.89 -7.80
N PHE A 125 9.59 12.48 -7.66
CA PHE A 125 8.90 12.63 -6.37
C PHE A 125 8.56 11.28 -5.74
N LEU A 126 7.95 10.37 -6.49
CA LEU A 126 7.62 9.03 -6.03
C LEU A 126 8.86 8.21 -5.67
N ASN A 127 9.94 8.34 -6.45
CA ASN A 127 11.20 7.65 -6.16
C ASN A 127 11.88 8.18 -4.88
N ARG A 128 11.76 9.47 -4.57
CA ARG A 128 12.23 10.05 -3.30
C ARG A 128 11.44 9.48 -2.11
N GLY A 129 10.13 9.39 -2.23
CA GLY A 129 9.28 8.79 -1.21
C GLY A 129 9.62 7.31 -0.94
N LYS A 130 9.88 6.54 -1.99
CA LYS A 130 10.29 5.13 -1.85
C LYS A 130 11.63 4.97 -1.14
N LYS A 131 12.66 5.73 -1.52
CA LYS A 131 13.97 5.70 -0.86
C LYS A 131 13.87 6.05 0.63
N SER A 132 13.11 7.11 0.96
CA SER A 132 12.89 7.50 2.35
C SER A 132 12.20 6.39 3.16
N SER A 133 11.23 5.70 2.59
CA SER A 133 10.56 4.57 3.24
C SER A 133 11.48 3.37 3.43
N GLU A 134 12.30 3.05 2.43
CA GLU A 134 13.30 1.97 2.52
C GLU A 134 14.36 2.26 3.59
N ASP A 135 14.83 3.51 3.70
CA ASP A 135 15.77 3.92 4.73
C ASP A 135 15.17 3.79 6.15
N ILE A 136 13.90 4.17 6.32
CA ILE A 136 13.19 4.00 7.59
C ILE A 136 13.02 2.52 7.93
N ILE A 137 12.61 1.68 6.97
CA ILE A 137 12.46 0.24 7.18
C ILE A 137 13.79 -0.39 7.58
N ASN A 138 14.88 -0.06 6.88
CA ASN A 138 16.21 -0.56 7.21
C ASN A 138 16.68 -0.11 8.60
N GLN A 139 16.35 1.11 9.03
CA GLN A 139 16.67 1.60 10.36
C GLN A 139 15.85 0.84 11.42
N GLN A 140 14.58 0.63 11.21
CA GLN A 140 13.73 -0.14 12.13
C GLN A 140 14.20 -1.60 12.24
N GLN A 141 14.59 -2.22 11.11
CA GLN A 141 15.11 -3.58 11.14
C GLN A 141 16.36 -3.70 11.99
N LYS A 142 17.31 -2.76 11.87
CA LYS A 142 18.52 -2.71 12.72
C LYS A 142 18.18 -2.54 14.20
N GLN A 143 17.17 -1.74 14.52
CA GLN A 143 16.72 -1.57 15.91
C GLN A 143 16.12 -2.87 16.47
N ILE A 144 15.33 -3.57 15.67
CA ILE A 144 14.75 -4.86 16.06
C ILE A 144 15.87 -5.88 16.32
N GLU A 145 16.86 -5.99 15.45
CA GLU A 145 18.02 -6.88 15.64
C GLU A 145 18.78 -6.55 16.93
N GLN A 146 19.05 -5.28 17.21
CA GLN A 146 19.72 -4.85 18.46
C GLN A 146 18.91 -5.20 19.71
N LEU A 147 17.59 -5.00 19.66
CA LEU A 147 16.71 -5.36 20.78
C LEU A 147 16.65 -6.88 21.00
N GLN A 148 16.64 -7.67 19.93
CA GLN A 148 16.71 -9.13 20.03
C GLN A 148 18.02 -9.61 20.62
N GLU A 149 19.15 -9.01 20.24
CA GLU A 149 20.47 -9.32 20.81
C GLU A 149 20.54 -8.97 22.31
N GLN A 150 20.01 -7.81 22.70
CA GLN A 150 19.93 -7.41 24.10
C GLN A 150 19.05 -8.37 24.91
N MET A 151 17.91 -8.77 24.37
CA MET A 151 17.05 -9.77 25.03
C MET A 151 17.74 -11.10 25.18
N ALA A 152 18.43 -11.58 24.16
CA ALA A 152 19.19 -12.82 24.21
C ALA A 152 20.32 -12.75 25.27
N ALA A 153 21.04 -11.64 25.35
CA ALA A 153 22.08 -11.42 26.36
C ALA A 153 21.51 -11.38 27.79
N LEU A 154 20.36 -10.74 28.00
CA LEU A 154 19.68 -10.71 29.29
C LEU A 154 19.16 -12.08 29.71
N LEU A 155 18.64 -12.86 28.78
CA LEU A 155 18.21 -14.24 29.02
C LEU A 155 19.39 -15.14 29.39
N ALA A 156 20.52 -15.02 28.71
CA ALA A 156 21.74 -15.74 29.02
C ALA A 156 22.26 -15.39 30.43
N ALA A 157 22.31 -14.09 30.77
CA ALA A 157 22.74 -13.62 32.10
C ALA A 157 21.81 -14.06 33.25
N THR A 158 20.50 -14.20 32.98
CA THR A 158 19.52 -14.69 33.95
C THR A 158 19.62 -16.19 34.18
N THR A 159 19.93 -16.97 33.12
CA THR A 159 20.14 -18.42 33.21
C THR A 159 21.44 -18.75 33.96
N GLU A 160 22.50 -17.99 33.76
CA GLU A 160 23.75 -18.15 34.52
C GLU A 160 23.57 -17.84 36.02
N LYS A 161 22.80 -16.79 36.37
CA LYS A 161 22.49 -16.47 37.79
C LYS A 161 21.64 -17.55 38.45
N ARG A 162 20.70 -18.18 37.71
CA ARG A 162 19.94 -19.31 38.24
C ARG A 162 20.79 -20.56 38.44
N GLY A 163 21.70 -20.85 37.51
CA GLY A 163 22.64 -21.97 37.63
C GLY A 163 23.64 -21.84 38.80
N ARG A 164 24.08 -20.62 39.10
CA ARG A 164 24.95 -20.34 40.26
C ARG A 164 24.23 -20.53 41.62
N LYS A 165 22.99 -20.00 41.73
CA LYS A 165 22.19 -20.20 42.97
C LYS A 165 21.82 -21.66 43.23
N SER A 166 21.61 -22.46 42.20
CA SER A 166 21.37 -23.90 42.37
C SER A 166 22.60 -24.70 42.82
N LYS A 167 23.80 -24.30 42.41
CA LYS A 167 25.05 -24.95 42.86
C LYS A 167 25.44 -24.57 44.28
N GLU A 168 25.14 -23.35 44.71
CA GLU A 168 25.44 -22.87 46.07
C GLU A 168 24.52 -23.46 47.12
N SER A 169 23.24 -23.70 46.79
CA SER A 169 22.30 -24.40 47.69
C SER A 169 22.61 -25.89 47.84
N THR A 170 23.17 -26.52 46.80
CA THR A 170 23.51 -27.97 46.83
C THR A 170 24.85 -28.20 47.63
N GLN A 171 25.74 -27.25 47.67
CA GLN A 171 26.97 -27.35 48.49
C GLN A 171 26.70 -27.12 49.99
N THR A 172 25.81 -26.18 50.34
CA THR A 172 25.43 -25.93 51.75
C THR A 172 24.62 -27.07 52.36
N GLU A 173 23.87 -27.83 51.59
CA GLU A 173 23.16 -29.01 52.06
C GLU A 173 24.09 -30.20 52.26
N LYS A 174 25.17 -30.36 51.49
CA LYS A 174 26.17 -31.41 51.66
C LYS A 174 27.05 -31.20 52.88
N GLU A 175 27.48 -29.95 53.14
CA GLU A 175 28.28 -29.61 54.36
C GLU A 175 27.50 -29.77 55.67
N LYS A 176 26.16 -29.63 55.64
CA LYS A 176 25.35 -29.80 56.84
C LYS A 176 25.12 -31.28 57.21
N VAL A 177 25.17 -32.17 56.23
CA VAL A 177 24.99 -33.63 56.45
C VAL A 177 26.29 -34.28 56.93
N GLU A 178 27.48 -33.77 56.59
CA GLU A 178 28.77 -34.28 57.06
C GLU A 178 29.16 -33.78 58.48
N SER A 179 28.45 -32.84 59.07
CA SER A 179 28.73 -32.31 60.43
C SER A 179 27.82 -32.89 61.51
N GLU A 180 26.94 -33.84 61.21
CA GLU A 180 26.02 -34.54 62.13
C GLU A 180 26.30 -36.06 62.27
N GLU A 181 27.44 -36.59 61.79
CA GLU A 181 27.99 -37.90 62.15
C GLU A 181 29.24 -37.65 63.01
#